data_95593bd5df68f24bb7488f9322304670
#
_entry.id   95593bd5df68f24bb7488f9322304670
#
_cell.length_a   1.000
_cell.length_b   1.000
_cell.length_c   1.000
_cell.angle_alpha   90.00
_cell.angle_beta   90.00
_cell.angle_gamma   90.00
#
_symmetry.space_group_name_H-M   'P 1'
#
loop_
_entity.id
_entity.type
_entity.pdbx_description
1 polymer ?
#
loop_
_entity_poly.entity_id
_entity_poly.type
_entity_poly.pdbx_seq_one_letter_code
_entity_poly.pdbx_strand_id
1 'polypeptide(L)'
;RCTSRGLGDVYKRQTRKDVFFSLCKSIIGQQISVAAANSVFIKFKKLCKNKINPKTVNKLSSKQLKKCGLSRQKVKGIKELASKFHNKSFNPNLIKNMNDEDAIAYLSTLRQIGRWSAEMILLFTFNRQNIWPLQDIGLLRAISNNYNKKYLPPKIFVDKLYKKFSPYCSVATWYLWRSIDDEPIQY
;
A
#
# COMPACT_ATOMS: atom_id res chain seq x y z
N ARG A 1 -20.38 12.30 22.29
CA ARG A 1 -20.35 13.29 21.18
C ARG A 1 -19.10 13.01 20.36
N CYS A 2 -19.24 12.20 19.31
CA CYS A 2 -18.18 11.99 18.32
C CYS A 2 -18.10 13.26 17.49
N THR A 3 -17.10 14.09 17.72
CA THR A 3 -16.90 15.30 16.93
C THR A 3 -16.41 14.93 15.53
N SER A 4 -17.04 15.47 14.52
CA SER A 4 -16.79 15.26 13.07
C SER A 4 -15.39 15.62 12.53
N ARG A 5 -14.41 15.82 13.41
CA ARG A 5 -13.01 16.14 13.06
C ARG A 5 -12.24 14.99 12.41
N GLY A 6 -12.75 13.74 12.47
CA GLY A 6 -11.99 12.57 12.03
C GLY A 6 -11.91 12.35 10.54
N LEU A 7 -12.96 12.63 9.77
CA LEU A 7 -13.04 12.28 8.34
C LEU A 7 -12.17 13.19 7.44
N GLY A 8 -12.14 14.48 7.72
CA GLY A 8 -11.33 15.44 6.94
C GLY A 8 -9.82 15.31 7.14
N ASP A 9 -9.39 14.97 8.36
CA ASP A 9 -7.95 14.82 8.69
C ASP A 9 -7.38 13.49 8.16
N VAL A 10 -8.17 12.43 8.14
CA VAL A 10 -7.78 11.13 7.58
C VAL A 10 -7.53 11.23 6.09
N TYR A 11 -8.40 11.89 5.36
CA TYR A 11 -8.27 12.08 3.90
C TYR A 11 -7.10 13.02 3.54
N LYS A 12 -6.83 14.06 4.32
CA LYS A 12 -5.77 15.04 4.03
C LYS A 12 -4.37 14.55 4.36
N ARG A 13 -4.18 13.69 5.36
CA ARG A 13 -2.86 13.23 5.81
C ARG A 13 -2.25 12.10 4.97
N GLN A 14 -3.03 11.39 4.18
CA GLN A 14 -2.57 10.17 3.51
C GLN A 14 -2.45 10.24 1.99
N THR A 15 -2.79 11.36 1.36
CA THR A 15 -2.66 11.51 -0.11
C THR A 15 -1.21 11.70 -0.53
N ARG A 16 -0.51 10.64 -0.81
CA ARG A 16 0.77 10.69 -1.52
C ARG A 16 0.52 10.66 -3.02
N LYS A 17 0.66 11.81 -3.65
CA LYS A 17 0.47 11.97 -5.11
C LYS A 17 1.54 11.25 -5.95
N ASP A 18 2.66 10.83 -5.36
CA ASP A 18 3.77 10.20 -6.07
C ASP A 18 3.66 8.66 -6.00
N VAL A 19 3.15 8.08 -7.09
CA VAL A 19 2.97 6.63 -7.25
C VAL A 19 4.29 5.87 -7.18
N PHE A 20 5.36 6.39 -7.79
CA PHE A 20 6.68 5.75 -7.76
C PHE A 20 7.23 5.66 -6.34
N PHE A 21 7.11 6.75 -5.58
CA PHE A 21 7.51 6.78 -4.18
C PHE A 21 6.72 5.75 -3.34
N SER A 22 5.39 5.70 -3.50
CA SER A 22 4.52 4.79 -2.77
C SER A 22 4.86 3.33 -3.07
N LEU A 23 5.11 2.98 -4.34
CA LEU A 23 5.54 1.65 -4.75
C LEU A 23 6.90 1.28 -4.15
N CYS A 24 7.87 2.19 -4.16
CA CYS A 24 9.17 1.96 -3.51
C CYS A 24 9.00 1.70 -2.01
N LYS A 25 8.18 2.51 -1.30
CA LYS A 25 7.91 2.33 0.12
C LYS A 25 7.24 0.99 0.40
N SER A 26 6.26 0.60 -0.41
CA SER A 26 5.58 -0.70 -0.31
C SER A 26 6.58 -1.86 -0.44
N ILE A 27 7.41 -1.89 -1.50
CA ILE A 27 8.42 -2.95 -1.68
C ILE A 27 9.39 -3.00 -0.50
N ILE A 28 9.84 -1.86 0.01
CA ILE A 28 10.78 -1.79 1.13
C ILE A 28 10.16 -2.38 2.40
N GLY A 29 8.89 -2.09 2.68
CA GLY A 29 8.20 -2.52 3.90
C GLY A 29 7.79 -3.99 3.96
N GLN A 30 7.77 -4.72 2.82
CA GLN A 30 7.31 -6.10 2.79
C GLN A 30 8.10 -7.04 3.72
N GLN A 31 7.37 -7.87 4.48
CA GLN A 31 7.92 -8.98 5.30
C GLN A 31 8.95 -8.55 6.36
N ILE A 32 8.90 -7.33 6.84
CA ILE A 32 9.73 -6.83 7.94
C ILE A 32 8.89 -5.97 8.88
N SER A 33 9.36 -5.77 10.12
CA SER A 33 8.68 -4.91 11.08
C SER A 33 8.64 -3.44 10.62
N VAL A 34 7.69 -2.67 11.12
CA VAL A 34 7.56 -1.24 10.84
C VAL A 34 8.84 -0.47 11.17
N ALA A 35 9.46 -0.76 12.32
CA ALA A 35 10.72 -0.14 12.72
C ALA A 35 11.86 -0.43 11.74
N ALA A 36 12.00 -1.70 11.31
CA ALA A 36 12.99 -2.09 10.31
C ALA A 36 12.71 -1.44 8.95
N ALA A 37 11.44 -1.41 8.51
CA ALA A 37 11.04 -0.76 7.27
C ALA A 37 11.40 0.73 7.27
N ASN A 38 11.12 1.44 8.36
CA ASN A 38 11.47 2.85 8.52
C ASN A 38 12.99 3.08 8.47
N SER A 39 13.77 2.25 9.16
CA SER A 39 15.24 2.34 9.13
C SER A 39 15.80 2.17 7.72
N VAL A 40 15.36 1.12 7.00
CA VAL A 40 15.77 0.87 5.61
C VAL A 40 15.33 2.01 4.69
N PHE A 41 14.10 2.50 4.86
CA PHE A 41 13.57 3.59 4.05
C PHE A 41 14.32 4.90 4.25
N ILE A 42 14.73 5.24 5.48
CA ILE A 42 15.57 6.42 5.76
C ILE A 42 16.91 6.31 5.04
N LYS A 43 17.57 5.14 5.10
CA LYS A 43 18.84 4.89 4.39
C LYS A 43 18.66 5.03 2.87
N PHE A 44 17.60 4.45 2.34
CA PHE A 44 17.25 4.55 0.91
C PHE A 44 16.99 6.00 0.48
N LYS A 45 16.24 6.76 1.29
CA LYS A 45 15.98 8.18 1.04
C LYS A 45 17.26 9.01 1.03
N LYS A 46 18.17 8.78 2.00
CA LYS A 46 19.50 9.44 2.03
C LYS A 46 20.31 9.09 0.79
N LEU A 47 20.34 7.81 0.37
CA LEU A 47 21.03 7.36 -0.82
C LEU A 47 20.50 8.06 -2.09
N CYS A 48 19.20 8.32 -2.15
CA CYS A 48 18.55 9.09 -3.22
C CYS A 48 18.69 10.61 -3.06
N LYS A 49 19.53 11.11 -2.14
CA LYS A 49 19.69 12.56 -1.84
C LYS A 49 18.34 13.24 -1.58
N ASN A 50 17.45 12.58 -0.84
CA ASN A 50 16.08 12.97 -0.54
C ASN A 50 15.14 13.15 -1.76
N LYS A 51 15.57 12.78 -2.96
CA LYS A 51 14.78 12.85 -4.21
C LYS A 51 14.54 11.44 -4.75
N ILE A 52 13.52 10.75 -4.21
CA ILE A 52 13.12 9.42 -4.67
C ILE A 52 12.30 9.58 -5.95
N ASN A 53 12.94 9.38 -7.10
CA ASN A 53 12.30 9.38 -8.42
C ASN A 53 12.97 8.33 -9.34
N PRO A 54 12.34 7.95 -10.46
CA PRO A 54 12.84 6.92 -11.35
C PRO A 54 14.27 7.18 -11.85
N LYS A 55 14.57 8.44 -12.23
CA LYS A 55 15.89 8.85 -12.74
C LYS A 55 16.99 8.66 -11.69
N THR A 56 16.72 9.08 -10.45
CA THR A 56 17.69 8.95 -9.34
C THR A 56 17.92 7.48 -8.99
N VAL A 57 16.85 6.71 -8.81
CA VAL A 57 16.93 5.29 -8.42
C VAL A 57 17.59 4.44 -9.51
N ASN A 58 17.36 4.75 -10.77
CA ASN A 58 17.96 4.02 -11.90
C ASN A 58 19.50 4.13 -11.94
N LYS A 59 20.07 5.25 -11.48
CA LYS A 59 21.51 5.47 -11.38
C LYS A 59 22.19 4.69 -10.24
N LEU A 60 21.43 4.21 -9.26
CA LEU A 60 21.98 3.49 -8.11
C LEU A 60 22.39 2.06 -8.50
N SER A 61 23.54 1.63 -8.04
CA SER A 61 24.01 0.25 -8.23
C SER A 61 23.27 -0.70 -7.27
N SER A 62 23.19 -1.99 -7.66
CA SER A 62 22.64 -3.03 -6.78
C SER A 62 23.40 -3.15 -5.45
N LYS A 63 24.74 -2.88 -5.47
CA LYS A 63 25.59 -2.88 -4.28
C LYS A 63 25.19 -1.77 -3.30
N GLN A 64 24.91 -0.57 -3.82
CA GLN A 64 24.44 0.57 -3.00
C GLN A 64 23.07 0.30 -2.38
N LEU A 65 22.12 -0.23 -3.15
CA LEU A 65 20.80 -0.60 -2.66
C LEU A 65 20.86 -1.67 -1.57
N LYS A 66 21.72 -2.70 -1.71
CA LYS A 66 21.93 -3.72 -0.68
C LYS A 66 22.48 -3.13 0.62
N LYS A 67 23.38 -2.14 0.57
CA LYS A 67 23.91 -1.46 1.76
C LYS A 67 22.83 -0.73 2.57
N CYS A 68 21.67 -0.39 1.98
CA CYS A 68 20.53 0.14 2.72
C CYS A 68 19.78 -0.91 3.55
N GLY A 69 20.09 -2.21 3.40
CA GLY A 69 19.38 -3.32 4.03
C GLY A 69 18.31 -3.98 3.15
N LEU A 70 18.33 -3.72 1.84
CA LEU A 70 17.41 -4.34 0.90
C LEU A 70 17.84 -5.76 0.53
N SER A 71 16.91 -6.71 0.61
CA SER A 71 17.13 -8.08 0.13
C SER A 71 17.37 -8.11 -1.39
N ARG A 72 17.96 -9.21 -1.89
CA ARG A 72 18.22 -9.41 -3.32
C ARG A 72 16.96 -9.23 -4.18
N GLN A 73 15.81 -9.72 -3.69
CA GLN A 73 14.53 -9.62 -4.41
C GLN A 73 14.00 -8.18 -4.43
N LYS A 74 14.06 -7.48 -3.30
CA LYS A 74 13.66 -6.06 -3.21
C LYS A 74 14.54 -5.17 -4.10
N VAL A 75 15.85 -5.42 -4.15
CA VAL A 75 16.76 -4.69 -5.06
C VAL A 75 16.36 -4.90 -6.52
N LYS A 76 16.07 -6.14 -6.93
CA LYS A 76 15.58 -6.43 -8.28
C LYS A 76 14.27 -5.70 -8.58
N GLY A 77 13.30 -5.77 -7.65
CA GLY A 77 12.00 -5.10 -7.80
C GLY A 77 12.14 -3.58 -7.95
N ILE A 78 12.93 -2.92 -7.09
CA ILE A 78 13.14 -1.47 -7.13
C ILE A 78 13.87 -1.04 -8.42
N LYS A 79 14.86 -1.80 -8.87
CA LYS A 79 15.57 -1.51 -10.14
C LYS A 79 14.66 -1.65 -11.35
N GLU A 80 13.87 -2.72 -11.40
CA GLU A 80 12.92 -2.94 -12.48
C GLU A 80 11.82 -1.88 -12.50
N LEU A 81 11.29 -1.54 -11.30
CA LEU A 81 10.33 -0.45 -11.15
C LEU A 81 10.88 0.87 -11.69
N ALA A 82 12.10 1.24 -11.29
CA ALA A 82 12.74 2.47 -11.77
C ALA A 82 12.94 2.48 -13.28
N SER A 83 13.33 1.35 -13.85
CA SER A 83 13.48 1.18 -15.31
C SER A 83 12.13 1.34 -16.03
N LYS A 84 11.08 0.65 -15.58
CA LYS A 84 9.74 0.72 -16.20
C LYS A 84 9.15 2.13 -16.18
N PHE A 85 9.36 2.88 -15.09
CA PHE A 85 8.93 4.28 -15.02
C PHE A 85 9.81 5.21 -15.88
N HIS A 86 11.10 4.94 -15.97
CA HIS A 86 12.04 5.77 -16.72
C HIS A 86 11.82 5.65 -18.23
N ASN A 87 11.65 4.45 -18.74
CA ASN A 87 11.39 4.16 -20.17
C ASN A 87 9.90 4.26 -20.54
N LYS A 88 9.03 4.65 -19.59
CA LYS A 88 7.58 4.80 -19.77
C LYS A 88 6.83 3.51 -20.18
N SER A 89 7.42 2.33 -19.95
CA SER A 89 6.72 1.05 -20.16
C SER A 89 5.65 0.74 -19.11
N PHE A 90 5.62 1.51 -18.01
CA PHE A 90 4.54 1.55 -17.05
C PHE A 90 4.05 2.99 -16.90
N ASN A 91 2.76 3.21 -17.16
CA ASN A 91 2.14 4.53 -17.06
C ASN A 91 1.10 4.56 -15.92
N PRO A 92 1.40 5.15 -14.76
CA PRO A 92 0.48 5.19 -13.62
C PRO A 92 -0.79 6.01 -13.89
N ASN A 93 -0.80 6.89 -14.89
CA ASN A 93 -1.99 7.68 -15.22
C ASN A 93 -3.14 6.83 -15.78
N LEU A 94 -2.84 5.68 -16.38
CA LEU A 94 -3.87 4.76 -16.90
C LEU A 94 -4.75 4.23 -15.77
N ILE A 95 -4.22 4.07 -14.56
CA ILE A 95 -4.95 3.57 -13.40
C ILE A 95 -6.18 4.42 -13.08
N LYS A 96 -6.16 5.71 -13.37
CA LYS A 96 -7.28 6.62 -13.08
C LYS A 96 -8.58 6.23 -13.81
N ASN A 97 -8.45 5.67 -14.99
CA ASN A 97 -9.56 5.30 -15.87
C ASN A 97 -9.92 3.80 -15.81
N MET A 98 -9.18 3.01 -15.02
CA MET A 98 -9.44 1.59 -14.83
C MET A 98 -10.45 1.39 -13.70
N ASN A 99 -11.25 0.33 -13.75
CA ASN A 99 -11.96 -0.19 -12.57
C ASN A 99 -10.95 -0.75 -11.54
N ASP A 100 -11.42 -1.13 -10.34
CA ASP A 100 -10.51 -1.53 -9.27
C ASP A 100 -9.78 -2.85 -9.59
N GLU A 101 -10.45 -3.85 -10.20
CA GLU A 101 -9.83 -5.13 -10.55
C GLU A 101 -8.81 -4.99 -11.69
N ASP A 102 -9.11 -4.22 -12.72
CA ASP A 102 -8.16 -3.94 -13.80
C ASP A 102 -6.93 -3.17 -13.28
N ALA A 103 -7.16 -2.21 -12.37
CA ALA A 103 -6.08 -1.46 -11.74
C ALA A 103 -5.19 -2.35 -10.86
N ILE A 104 -5.78 -3.31 -10.10
CA ILE A 104 -5.04 -4.31 -9.33
C ILE A 104 -4.22 -5.19 -10.27
N ALA A 105 -4.82 -5.71 -11.34
CA ALA A 105 -4.14 -6.54 -12.33
C ALA A 105 -2.97 -5.78 -12.96
N TYR A 106 -3.17 -4.54 -13.37
CA TYR A 106 -2.15 -3.69 -13.97
C TYR A 106 -0.98 -3.40 -13.00
N LEU A 107 -1.27 -3.04 -11.75
CA LEU A 107 -0.24 -2.85 -10.72
C LEU A 107 0.52 -4.14 -10.44
N SER A 108 -0.15 -5.29 -10.46
CA SER A 108 0.45 -6.60 -10.21
C SER A 108 1.40 -7.08 -11.32
N THR A 109 1.45 -6.41 -12.48
CA THR A 109 2.50 -6.63 -13.50
C THR A 109 3.87 -6.14 -13.06
N LEU A 110 3.93 -5.34 -11.98
CA LEU A 110 5.17 -4.85 -11.41
C LEU A 110 5.76 -5.91 -10.47
N ARG A 111 7.06 -6.18 -10.63
CA ARG A 111 7.77 -7.13 -9.76
C ARG A 111 7.65 -6.72 -8.29
N GLN A 112 7.38 -7.69 -7.41
CA GLN A 112 7.15 -7.50 -5.97
C GLN A 112 5.84 -6.77 -5.62
N ILE A 113 4.97 -6.52 -6.57
CA ILE A 113 3.64 -5.98 -6.30
C ILE A 113 2.61 -7.08 -6.54
N GLY A 114 2.13 -7.71 -5.47
CA GLY A 114 0.99 -8.63 -5.50
C GLY A 114 -0.32 -7.90 -5.25
N ARG A 115 -1.44 -8.65 -5.28
CA ARG A 115 -2.79 -8.12 -5.09
C ARG A 115 -2.90 -7.22 -3.85
N TRP A 116 -2.48 -7.71 -2.68
CA TRP A 116 -2.54 -6.91 -1.44
C TRP A 116 -1.77 -5.59 -1.55
N SER A 117 -0.55 -5.61 -2.10
CA SER A 117 0.21 -4.37 -2.30
C SER A 117 -0.45 -3.42 -3.29
N ALA A 118 -1.07 -3.94 -4.34
CA ALA A 118 -1.83 -3.16 -5.32
C ALA A 118 -3.06 -2.51 -4.65
N GLU A 119 -3.82 -3.27 -3.85
CA GLU A 119 -4.94 -2.76 -3.06
C GLU A 119 -4.52 -1.63 -2.12
N MET A 120 -3.38 -1.74 -1.44
CA MET A 120 -2.83 -0.68 -0.59
C MET A 120 -2.45 0.58 -1.38
N ILE A 121 -1.88 0.42 -2.57
CA ILE A 121 -1.58 1.55 -3.46
C ILE A 121 -2.88 2.23 -3.94
N LEU A 122 -3.90 1.47 -4.31
CA LEU A 122 -5.19 2.03 -4.72
C LEU A 122 -5.87 2.77 -3.57
N LEU A 123 -5.83 2.22 -2.36
CA LEU A 123 -6.44 2.81 -1.18
C LEU A 123 -5.72 4.09 -0.76
N PHE A 124 -4.39 4.06 -0.60
CA PHE A 124 -3.63 5.16 0.02
C PHE A 124 -3.04 6.17 -0.98
N THR A 125 -2.85 5.79 -2.24
CA THR A 125 -2.25 6.69 -3.24
C THR A 125 -3.28 7.21 -4.23
N PHE A 126 -4.24 6.36 -4.64
CA PHE A 126 -5.30 6.74 -5.56
C PHE A 126 -6.63 7.10 -4.87
N ASN A 127 -6.73 6.90 -3.55
CA ASN A 127 -7.93 7.16 -2.73
C ASN A 127 -9.19 6.48 -3.29
N ARG A 128 -9.05 5.24 -3.74
CA ARG A 128 -10.18 4.45 -4.21
C ARG A 128 -11.10 4.13 -3.04
N GLN A 129 -12.40 4.37 -3.24
CA GLN A 129 -13.38 4.32 -2.15
C GLN A 129 -13.86 2.91 -1.80
N ASN A 130 -13.74 1.96 -2.73
CA ASN A 130 -14.36 0.63 -2.59
C ASN A 130 -13.36 -0.54 -2.53
N ILE A 131 -12.14 -0.32 -2.07
CA ILE A 131 -11.14 -1.38 -1.88
C ILE A 131 -11.48 -2.18 -0.62
N TRP A 132 -11.56 -3.51 -0.79
CA TRP A 132 -11.85 -4.48 0.27
C TRP A 132 -10.78 -5.56 0.30
N PRO A 133 -9.64 -5.38 1.03
CA PRO A 133 -8.46 -6.23 0.93
C PRO A 133 -8.61 -7.52 1.72
N LEU A 134 -9.22 -8.54 1.11
CA LEU A 134 -9.52 -9.82 1.76
C LEU A 134 -8.28 -10.66 2.14
N GLN A 135 -7.09 -10.30 1.63
CA GLN A 135 -5.83 -10.92 2.02
C GLN A 135 -5.16 -10.21 3.21
N ASP A 136 -5.77 -9.14 3.72
CA ASP A 136 -5.24 -8.39 4.85
C ASP A 136 -5.61 -9.04 6.18
N ILE A 137 -4.59 -9.54 6.88
CA ILE A 137 -4.75 -10.21 8.18
C ILE A 137 -5.33 -9.26 9.23
N GLY A 138 -4.94 -7.99 9.19
CA GLY A 138 -5.45 -6.95 10.09
C GLY A 138 -6.95 -6.74 9.89
N LEU A 139 -7.39 -6.61 8.65
CA LEU A 139 -8.81 -6.48 8.33
C LEU A 139 -9.62 -7.69 8.82
N LEU A 140 -9.17 -8.92 8.51
CA LEU A 140 -9.87 -10.14 8.93
C LEU A 140 -9.92 -10.28 10.45
N ARG A 141 -8.85 -9.90 11.16
CA ARG A 141 -8.82 -9.87 12.63
C ARG A 141 -9.80 -8.83 13.18
N ALA A 142 -9.81 -7.62 12.61
CA ALA A 142 -10.72 -6.56 13.01
C ALA A 142 -12.19 -6.97 12.80
N ILE A 143 -12.52 -7.63 11.68
CA ILE A 143 -13.85 -8.18 11.45
C ILE A 143 -14.20 -9.22 12.51
N SER A 144 -13.29 -10.15 12.80
CA SER A 144 -13.51 -11.18 13.83
C SER A 144 -13.83 -10.56 15.19
N ASN A 145 -13.05 -9.58 15.62
CA ASN A 145 -13.22 -8.93 16.93
C ASN A 145 -14.51 -8.12 16.98
N ASN A 146 -14.77 -7.25 15.99
CA ASN A 146 -15.93 -6.35 16.03
C ASN A 146 -17.27 -7.04 15.83
N TYR A 147 -17.28 -8.19 15.18
CA TYR A 147 -18.52 -8.95 14.91
C TYR A 147 -18.61 -10.25 15.70
N ASN A 148 -17.76 -10.44 16.69
CA ASN A 148 -17.71 -11.64 17.55
C ASN A 148 -17.71 -12.93 16.74
N LYS A 149 -16.81 -13.01 15.75
CA LYS A 149 -16.62 -14.18 14.89
C LYS A 149 -15.28 -14.85 15.18
N LYS A 150 -15.23 -16.18 14.98
CA LYS A 150 -13.95 -16.91 15.04
C LYS A 150 -13.01 -16.37 13.95
N TYR A 151 -11.75 -16.27 14.25
CA TYR A 151 -10.69 -15.99 13.28
C TYR A 151 -10.44 -17.27 12.43
N LEU A 152 -10.43 -17.27 11.20
CA LEU A 152 -10.82 -16.42 10.10
C LEU A 152 -12.34 -16.40 9.92
N PRO A 153 -13.01 -15.25 9.74
CA PRO A 153 -14.45 -15.22 9.58
C PRO A 153 -14.87 -15.91 8.27
N PRO A 154 -16.05 -16.59 8.25
CA PRO A 154 -16.53 -17.27 7.05
C PRO A 154 -16.66 -16.33 5.86
N LYS A 155 -16.25 -16.77 4.67
CA LYS A 155 -16.29 -15.97 3.43
C LYS A 155 -17.69 -15.37 3.19
N ILE A 156 -18.76 -16.14 3.37
CA ILE A 156 -20.15 -15.67 3.21
C ILE A 156 -20.43 -14.44 4.09
N PHE A 157 -19.92 -14.43 5.33
CA PHE A 157 -20.09 -13.30 6.24
C PHE A 157 -19.30 -12.07 5.76
N VAL A 158 -18.07 -12.26 5.32
CA VAL A 158 -17.21 -11.19 4.79
C VAL A 158 -17.78 -10.60 3.52
N ASP A 159 -18.33 -11.43 2.63
CA ASP A 159 -19.02 -11.00 1.40
C ASP A 159 -20.31 -10.20 1.73
N LYS A 160 -21.04 -10.59 2.80
CA LYS A 160 -22.19 -9.80 3.30
C LYS A 160 -21.76 -8.42 3.78
N LEU A 161 -20.64 -8.32 4.49
CA LEU A 161 -20.09 -7.02 4.91
C LEU A 161 -19.65 -6.18 3.73
N TYR A 162 -19.00 -6.76 2.72
CA TYR A 162 -18.68 -6.08 1.47
C TYR A 162 -19.91 -5.43 0.85
N LYS A 163 -20.99 -6.19 0.66
CA LYS A 163 -22.26 -5.66 0.13
C LYS A 163 -22.85 -4.54 0.97
N LYS A 164 -22.71 -4.64 2.30
CA LYS A 164 -23.20 -3.63 3.25
C LYS A 164 -22.41 -2.33 3.18
N PHE A 165 -21.09 -2.41 3.02
CA PHE A 165 -20.20 -1.24 3.04
C PHE A 165 -19.94 -0.64 1.66
N SER A 166 -20.18 -1.39 0.59
CA SER A 166 -20.07 -0.87 -0.77
C SER A 166 -21.03 0.32 -0.97
N PRO A 167 -20.60 1.40 -1.62
CA PRO A 167 -19.32 1.63 -2.32
C PRO A 167 -18.21 2.24 -1.46
N TYR A 168 -18.26 2.15 -0.13
CA TYR A 168 -17.34 2.80 0.79
C TYR A 168 -16.48 1.81 1.58
N CYS A 169 -16.12 0.67 0.98
CA CYS A 169 -15.36 -0.38 1.64
C CYS A 169 -13.99 0.09 2.16
N SER A 170 -13.33 1.03 1.48
CA SER A 170 -12.06 1.60 1.94
C SER A 170 -12.19 2.34 3.26
N VAL A 171 -13.30 3.07 3.44
CA VAL A 171 -13.60 3.77 4.70
C VAL A 171 -13.88 2.76 5.81
N ALA A 172 -14.69 1.73 5.52
CA ALA A 172 -14.98 0.66 6.48
C ALA A 172 -13.70 -0.10 6.87
N THR A 173 -12.82 -0.41 5.92
CA THR A 173 -11.51 -1.04 6.15
C THR A 173 -10.68 -0.20 7.11
N TRP A 174 -10.61 1.11 6.89
CA TRP A 174 -9.85 2.01 7.75
C TRP A 174 -10.38 2.03 9.19
N TYR A 175 -11.70 2.14 9.39
CA TYR A 175 -12.29 2.08 10.72
C TYR A 175 -12.10 0.73 11.41
N LEU A 176 -12.18 -0.37 10.67
CA LEU A 176 -11.91 -1.70 11.19
C LEU A 176 -10.46 -1.83 11.65
N TRP A 177 -9.47 -1.37 10.89
CA TRP A 177 -8.08 -1.34 11.34
C TRP A 177 -7.92 -0.50 12.61
N ARG A 178 -8.52 0.69 12.65
CA ARG A 178 -8.47 1.58 13.83
C ARG A 178 -9.11 0.97 15.08
N SER A 179 -9.99 -0.01 14.94
CA SER A 179 -10.62 -0.68 16.09
C SER A 179 -9.69 -1.69 16.78
N ILE A 180 -8.56 -2.05 16.18
CA ILE A 180 -7.60 -3.03 16.72
C ILE A 180 -6.20 -2.47 16.92
N ASP A 181 -5.90 -1.30 16.36
CA ASP A 181 -4.61 -0.63 16.48
C ASP A 181 -4.78 0.74 17.12
N ASP A 182 -4.07 0.98 18.23
CA ASP A 182 -4.08 2.26 18.96
C ASP A 182 -3.36 3.38 18.18
N GLU A 183 -2.43 3.02 17.30
CA GLU A 183 -1.69 3.98 16.47
C GLU A 183 -2.23 4.05 15.04
N PRO A 184 -2.17 5.26 14.41
CA PRO A 184 -2.57 5.41 12.99
C PRO A 184 -1.65 4.59 12.09
N ILE A 185 -2.25 3.78 11.23
CA ILE A 185 -1.51 3.03 10.18
C ILE A 185 -0.78 4.04 9.28
N GLN A 186 0.55 4.00 9.29
CA GLN A 186 1.39 4.85 8.44
C GLN A 186 1.86 4.06 7.20
N TYR A 187 1.25 4.33 6.06
CA TYR A 187 1.70 3.83 4.76
C TYR A 187 2.44 4.85 3.92
#